data_f719d73e02d8aa466a8e6ad02073d2a5
#
_entry.id   f719d73e02d8aa466a8e6ad02073d2a5
#
_cell.length_a   1.000
_cell.length_b   1.000
_cell.length_c   1.000
_cell.angle_alpha   90.00
_cell.angle_beta   90.00
_cell.angle_gamma   90.00
#
_symmetry.space_group_name_H-M   'P 1'
#
loop_
_entity.id
_entity.type
_entity.pdbx_description
1 polymer ?
#
loop_
_entity_poly.entity_id
_entity_poly.type
_entity_poly.pdbx_seq_one_letter_code
_entity_poly.pdbx_strand_id
1 'polypeptide(L)'
;FDYVLANPPFNVDDVSLSSVEKDRRFNTNGIPRNKSKVKKADEGKETVPNGNYLWISLFATSLKSQGRAALVMANSASDARHSEADIRKTLIEQNLIYAMLTLPSNMFYTVTLPCTLWFFDKAKSDDRILFIDARNIFTQIDRAHREFSEEHIQNIAVISHLHKGQRDKFIRLIDHYFAAGMERLIENNEKIEPVCAQLLDVLDDANGKHAVDELLQHWRELEKLQTHYAQYRKEYVIAAEIDKKNQTQRQLRSAFDPFFAALHEGLKRLDK
;
A
#
# COMPACT_ATOMS: atom_id res chain seq x y z
N PHE A 1 -19.81 -4.97 -16.46
CA PHE A 1 -19.89 -4.47 -15.09
C PHE A 1 -19.24 -3.08 -14.98
N ASP A 2 -19.76 -2.26 -14.07
CA ASP A 2 -19.14 -0.97 -13.74
C ASP A 2 -17.97 -1.16 -12.77
N TYR A 3 -18.11 -2.11 -11.82
CA TYR A 3 -17.06 -2.48 -10.88
C TYR A 3 -16.96 -4.00 -10.73
N VAL A 4 -15.73 -4.51 -10.63
CA VAL A 4 -15.43 -5.91 -10.31
C VAL A 4 -14.37 -5.94 -9.19
N LEU A 5 -14.67 -6.67 -8.12
CA LEU A 5 -13.70 -7.03 -7.08
C LEU A 5 -13.67 -8.56 -6.99
N ALA A 6 -12.51 -9.16 -7.15
CA ALA A 6 -12.40 -10.60 -7.17
C ALA A 6 -11.10 -11.12 -6.54
N ASN A 7 -11.22 -12.24 -5.87
CA ASN A 7 -10.13 -13.08 -5.40
C ASN A 7 -10.33 -14.49 -5.96
N PRO A 8 -9.96 -14.72 -7.25
CA PRO A 8 -10.14 -16.03 -7.87
C PRO A 8 -9.14 -17.04 -7.31
N PRO A 9 -9.41 -18.35 -7.43
CA PRO A 9 -8.45 -19.38 -7.07
C PRO A 9 -7.18 -19.27 -7.92
N PHE A 10 -6.03 -19.42 -7.27
CA PHE A 10 -4.71 -19.29 -7.92
C PHE A 10 -4.26 -20.59 -8.55
N ASN A 11 -3.55 -20.49 -9.67
CA ASN A 11 -2.85 -21.58 -10.33
C ASN A 11 -3.75 -22.81 -10.59
N VAL A 12 -4.98 -22.57 -11.04
CA VAL A 12 -5.90 -23.65 -11.41
C VAL A 12 -5.32 -24.40 -12.60
N ASP A 13 -5.10 -25.70 -12.44
CA ASP A 13 -4.55 -26.59 -13.46
C ASP A 13 -5.66 -27.29 -14.25
N ASP A 14 -5.26 -28.01 -15.31
CA ASP A 14 -6.10 -28.92 -16.12
C ASP A 14 -7.34 -28.29 -16.79
N VAL A 15 -7.34 -26.96 -16.97
CA VAL A 15 -8.41 -26.33 -17.74
C VAL A 15 -8.26 -26.69 -19.22
N SER A 16 -9.29 -27.39 -19.78
CA SER A 16 -9.29 -27.80 -21.18
C SER A 16 -9.19 -26.57 -22.11
N LEU A 17 -8.21 -26.55 -22.99
CA LEU A 17 -8.03 -25.48 -23.96
C LEU A 17 -9.26 -25.36 -24.89
N SER A 18 -9.80 -26.47 -25.35
CA SER A 18 -10.99 -26.49 -26.24
C SER A 18 -12.25 -25.88 -25.64
N SER A 19 -12.34 -25.85 -24.28
CA SER A 19 -13.50 -25.27 -23.59
C SER A 19 -13.44 -23.73 -23.53
N VAL A 20 -12.26 -23.14 -23.66
CA VAL A 20 -12.03 -21.67 -23.47
C VAL A 20 -11.57 -20.96 -24.74
N GLU A 21 -10.94 -21.65 -25.68
CA GLU A 21 -10.29 -21.02 -26.85
C GLU A 21 -11.21 -20.27 -27.79
N LYS A 22 -12.49 -20.65 -27.87
CA LYS A 22 -13.51 -20.00 -28.70
C LYS A 22 -14.37 -18.99 -27.95
N ASP A 23 -14.23 -18.93 -26.63
CA ASP A 23 -15.02 -18.02 -25.79
C ASP A 23 -14.35 -16.65 -25.72
N ARG A 24 -15.05 -15.61 -26.19
CA ARG A 24 -14.56 -14.23 -26.22
C ARG A 24 -14.20 -13.67 -24.84
N ARG A 25 -14.76 -14.23 -23.77
CA ARG A 25 -14.42 -13.83 -22.40
C ARG A 25 -12.96 -14.13 -22.07
N PHE A 26 -12.39 -15.17 -22.69
CA PHE A 26 -11.04 -15.65 -22.41
C PHE A 26 -10.04 -15.36 -23.52
N ASN A 27 -10.49 -15.34 -24.79
CA ASN A 27 -9.58 -15.27 -25.95
C ASN A 27 -9.35 -13.89 -26.52
N THR A 28 -10.07 -12.86 -26.08
CA THR A 28 -9.97 -11.48 -26.62
C THR A 28 -8.55 -10.92 -26.54
N ASN A 29 -7.83 -11.22 -25.46
CA ASN A 29 -6.45 -10.76 -25.25
C ASN A 29 -5.39 -11.85 -25.51
N GLY A 30 -5.81 -12.99 -26.06
CA GLY A 30 -5.00 -14.18 -26.22
C GLY A 30 -5.29 -15.24 -25.16
N ILE A 31 -4.86 -16.46 -25.40
CA ILE A 31 -5.06 -17.61 -24.50
C ILE A 31 -3.70 -18.14 -24.03
N PRO A 32 -3.54 -18.46 -22.74
CA PRO A 32 -2.36 -19.15 -22.25
C PRO A 32 -2.16 -20.49 -22.94
N ARG A 33 -0.97 -20.75 -23.45
CA ARG A 33 -0.65 -22.00 -24.15
C ARG A 33 0.65 -22.59 -23.64
N ASN A 34 0.70 -23.92 -23.58
CA ASN A 34 1.94 -24.64 -23.29
C ASN A 34 2.95 -24.48 -24.45
N LYS A 35 4.24 -24.43 -24.11
CA LYS A 35 5.34 -24.33 -25.10
C LYS A 35 5.51 -25.56 -25.97
N SER A 36 5.21 -26.73 -25.45
CA SER A 36 5.48 -27.99 -26.11
C SER A 36 4.48 -28.23 -27.24
N LYS A 37 4.98 -28.62 -28.42
CA LYS A 37 4.11 -29.14 -29.47
C LYS A 37 3.41 -30.39 -28.94
N VAL A 38 2.10 -30.41 -29.03
CA VAL A 38 1.27 -31.54 -28.62
C VAL A 38 1.61 -32.73 -29.52
N LYS A 39 1.80 -33.91 -28.92
CA LYS A 39 1.96 -35.14 -29.66
C LYS A 39 0.62 -35.45 -30.37
N LYS A 40 0.65 -35.99 -31.61
CA LYS A 40 -0.56 -36.32 -32.36
C LYS A 40 -1.59 -37.17 -31.58
N ALA A 41 -1.11 -38.00 -30.63
CA ALA A 41 -1.98 -38.82 -29.80
C ALA A 41 -2.79 -38.03 -28.72
N ASP A 42 -2.39 -36.80 -28.43
CA ASP A 42 -3.00 -35.95 -27.42
C ASP A 42 -3.72 -34.74 -28.05
N GLU A 43 -3.91 -34.75 -29.36
CA GLU A 43 -4.64 -33.71 -30.10
C GLU A 43 -6.07 -33.64 -29.57
N GLY A 44 -6.51 -32.46 -29.09
CA GLY A 44 -7.81 -32.26 -28.45
C GLY A 44 -7.86 -32.46 -26.93
N LYS A 45 -6.77 -32.93 -26.30
CA LYS A 45 -6.64 -33.02 -24.83
C LYS A 45 -5.76 -31.92 -24.25
N GLU A 46 -5.54 -30.87 -25.01
CA GLU A 46 -4.68 -29.77 -24.59
C GLU A 46 -5.29 -28.99 -23.41
N THR A 47 -4.43 -28.63 -22.46
CA THR A 47 -4.80 -27.77 -21.31
C THR A 47 -4.03 -26.48 -21.34
N VAL A 48 -4.55 -25.44 -20.69
CA VAL A 48 -3.79 -24.21 -20.43
C VAL A 48 -2.74 -24.46 -19.34
N PRO A 49 -1.60 -23.72 -19.33
CA PRO A 49 -0.54 -23.90 -18.32
C PRO A 49 -1.04 -23.70 -16.89
N ASN A 50 -1.84 -22.67 -16.69
CA ASN A 50 -2.61 -22.40 -15.47
C ASN A 50 -3.74 -21.40 -15.75
N GLY A 51 -4.71 -21.30 -14.85
CA GLY A 51 -5.91 -20.48 -15.01
C GLY A 51 -5.74 -18.99 -14.69
N ASN A 52 -4.60 -18.51 -14.22
CA ASN A 52 -4.43 -17.14 -13.76
C ASN A 52 -4.83 -16.11 -14.85
N TYR A 53 -4.32 -16.26 -16.05
CA TYR A 53 -4.63 -15.35 -17.15
C TYR A 53 -6.03 -15.55 -17.77
N LEU A 54 -6.67 -16.68 -17.53
CA LEU A 54 -8.10 -16.84 -17.84
C LEU A 54 -8.94 -15.95 -16.93
N TRP A 55 -8.66 -15.91 -15.64
CA TRP A 55 -9.33 -15.01 -14.70
C TRP A 55 -9.09 -13.54 -15.05
N ILE A 56 -7.84 -13.16 -15.32
CA ILE A 56 -7.47 -11.80 -15.75
C ILE A 56 -8.28 -11.40 -17.00
N SER A 57 -8.33 -12.26 -18.03
CA SER A 57 -9.06 -12.00 -19.27
C SER A 57 -10.57 -11.91 -19.03
N LEU A 58 -11.14 -12.82 -18.23
CA LEU A 58 -12.56 -12.83 -17.89
C LEU A 58 -13.00 -11.50 -17.27
N PHE A 59 -12.25 -11.02 -16.28
CA PHE A 59 -12.59 -9.76 -15.59
C PHE A 59 -12.33 -8.54 -16.47
N ALA A 60 -11.25 -8.52 -17.23
CA ALA A 60 -10.94 -7.44 -18.16
C ALA A 60 -12.03 -7.27 -19.22
N THR A 61 -12.51 -8.38 -19.79
CA THR A 61 -13.55 -8.38 -20.84
C THR A 61 -14.94 -8.09 -20.30
N SER A 62 -15.20 -8.37 -19.02
CA SER A 62 -16.50 -8.13 -18.38
C SER A 62 -16.79 -6.66 -18.06
N LEU A 63 -15.77 -5.79 -18.10
CA LEU A 63 -15.90 -4.38 -17.78
C LEU A 63 -16.57 -3.59 -18.93
N LYS A 64 -17.48 -2.68 -18.57
CA LYS A 64 -18.00 -1.65 -19.46
C LYS A 64 -16.92 -0.63 -19.82
N SER A 65 -17.21 0.29 -20.73
CA SER A 65 -16.27 1.30 -21.23
C SER A 65 -15.68 2.23 -20.16
N GLN A 66 -16.39 2.42 -19.04
CA GLN A 66 -15.94 3.20 -17.88
C GLN A 66 -15.65 2.29 -16.67
N GLY A 67 -15.64 0.98 -16.87
CA GLY A 67 -15.56 0.00 -15.80
C GLY A 67 -14.16 -0.12 -15.20
N ARG A 68 -14.13 -0.51 -13.93
CA ARG A 68 -12.91 -0.74 -13.13
C ARG A 68 -12.93 -2.10 -12.47
N ALA A 69 -11.75 -2.69 -12.32
CA ALA A 69 -11.61 -3.92 -11.55
C ALA A 69 -10.40 -3.88 -10.62
N ALA A 70 -10.50 -4.63 -9.52
CA ALA A 70 -9.37 -4.97 -8.68
C ALA A 70 -9.37 -6.49 -8.44
N LEU A 71 -8.24 -7.13 -8.73
CA LEU A 71 -8.08 -8.58 -8.67
C LEU A 71 -6.92 -8.93 -7.75
N VAL A 72 -7.14 -9.90 -6.86
CA VAL A 72 -6.06 -10.54 -6.12
C VAL A 72 -5.50 -11.66 -7.00
N MET A 73 -4.21 -11.62 -7.31
CA MET A 73 -3.55 -12.62 -8.15
C MET A 73 -2.29 -13.15 -7.48
N ALA A 74 -1.95 -14.40 -7.77
CA ALA A 74 -0.65 -14.95 -7.39
C ALA A 74 0.48 -14.07 -7.95
N ASN A 75 1.55 -13.86 -7.18
CA ASN A 75 2.67 -13.04 -7.63
C ASN A 75 3.30 -13.57 -8.93
N SER A 76 3.27 -14.89 -9.15
CA SER A 76 3.73 -15.54 -10.38
C SER A 76 3.01 -15.05 -11.65
N ALA A 77 1.79 -14.51 -11.56
CA ALA A 77 1.12 -13.92 -12.71
C ALA A 77 1.80 -12.63 -13.19
N SER A 78 2.48 -11.90 -12.29
CA SER A 78 3.14 -10.63 -12.62
C SER A 78 4.42 -10.81 -13.44
N ASP A 79 5.12 -11.93 -13.29
CA ASP A 79 6.39 -12.24 -13.98
C ASP A 79 6.28 -13.45 -14.95
N ALA A 80 5.07 -13.95 -15.18
CA ALA A 80 4.79 -15.03 -16.10
C ALA A 80 5.37 -14.75 -17.50
N ARG A 81 5.89 -15.81 -18.15
CA ARG A 81 6.60 -15.73 -19.41
C ARG A 81 5.75 -16.31 -20.56
N HIS A 82 6.27 -16.20 -21.80
CA HIS A 82 5.68 -16.80 -23.01
C HIS A 82 4.28 -16.25 -23.32
N SER A 83 3.32 -17.11 -23.66
CA SER A 83 1.96 -16.71 -24.02
C SER A 83 1.27 -15.86 -22.98
N GLU A 84 1.57 -16.05 -21.70
CA GLU A 84 1.05 -15.21 -20.62
C GLU A 84 1.68 -13.81 -20.63
N ALA A 85 2.98 -13.70 -20.95
CA ALA A 85 3.63 -12.42 -21.17
C ALA A 85 3.03 -11.67 -22.37
N ASP A 86 2.68 -12.37 -23.45
CA ASP A 86 2.03 -11.78 -24.63
C ASP A 86 0.66 -11.22 -24.28
N ILE A 87 -0.13 -11.94 -23.47
CA ILE A 87 -1.45 -11.47 -22.98
C ILE A 87 -1.24 -10.22 -22.12
N ARG A 88 -0.28 -10.24 -21.20
CA ARG A 88 0.03 -9.07 -20.35
C ARG A 88 0.44 -7.87 -21.18
N LYS A 89 1.29 -8.08 -22.20
CA LYS A 89 1.67 -7.04 -23.16
C LYS A 89 0.43 -6.44 -23.82
N THR A 90 -0.48 -7.28 -24.32
CA THR A 90 -1.74 -6.83 -24.95
C THR A 90 -2.56 -5.96 -24.00
N LEU A 91 -2.70 -6.36 -22.72
CA LEU A 91 -3.43 -5.59 -21.71
C LEU A 91 -2.77 -4.22 -21.42
N ILE A 92 -1.43 -4.15 -21.45
CA ILE A 92 -0.66 -2.91 -21.31
C ILE A 92 -0.86 -2.01 -22.54
N GLU A 93 -0.75 -2.56 -23.74
CA GLU A 93 -0.92 -1.83 -25.01
C GLU A 93 -2.35 -1.31 -25.18
N GLN A 94 -3.34 -2.01 -24.65
CA GLN A 94 -4.73 -1.53 -24.56
C GLN A 94 -4.95 -0.46 -23.49
N ASN A 95 -3.91 -0.07 -22.78
CA ASN A 95 -3.95 0.91 -21.69
C ASN A 95 -4.92 0.55 -20.57
N LEU A 96 -5.14 -0.74 -20.30
CA LEU A 96 -6.13 -1.22 -19.34
C LEU A 96 -5.61 -1.29 -17.91
N ILE A 97 -4.33 -1.66 -17.72
CA ILE A 97 -3.73 -1.80 -16.40
C ILE A 97 -3.44 -0.40 -15.83
N TYR A 98 -4.10 -0.08 -14.72
CA TYR A 98 -3.94 1.21 -14.03
C TYR A 98 -2.84 1.16 -12.97
N ALA A 99 -2.85 0.14 -12.12
CA ALA A 99 -1.88 0.00 -11.04
C ALA A 99 -1.64 -1.47 -10.69
N MET A 100 -0.50 -1.73 -10.07
CA MET A 100 -0.14 -3.01 -9.46
C MET A 100 0.41 -2.75 -8.05
N LEU A 101 -0.12 -3.46 -7.05
CA LEU A 101 0.29 -3.38 -5.66
C LEU A 101 0.76 -4.76 -5.19
N THR A 102 2.05 -4.88 -4.86
CA THR A 102 2.60 -6.13 -4.30
C THR A 102 2.36 -6.17 -2.80
N LEU A 103 1.67 -7.21 -2.33
CA LEU A 103 1.32 -7.42 -0.93
C LEU A 103 2.45 -8.12 -0.16
N PRO A 104 2.51 -7.97 1.19
CA PRO A 104 3.32 -8.83 2.04
C PRO A 104 2.95 -10.31 1.88
N SER A 105 3.87 -11.21 2.23
CA SER A 105 3.53 -12.61 2.47
C SER A 105 2.63 -12.74 3.71
N ASN A 106 1.91 -13.86 3.84
CA ASN A 106 1.08 -14.16 5.02
C ASN A 106 -0.08 -13.18 5.27
N MET A 107 -0.59 -12.55 4.20
CA MET A 107 -1.80 -11.70 4.27
C MET A 107 -3.11 -12.50 4.22
N PHE A 108 -3.04 -13.79 3.94
CA PHE A 108 -4.20 -14.69 3.84
C PHE A 108 -4.00 -15.91 4.72
N TYR A 109 -5.04 -16.37 5.40
CA TYR A 109 -4.95 -17.49 6.35
C TYR A 109 -4.47 -18.79 5.72
N THR A 110 -4.78 -19.03 4.46
CA THR A 110 -4.48 -20.29 3.76
C THR A 110 -3.34 -20.17 2.75
N VAL A 111 -2.82 -18.97 2.50
CA VAL A 111 -1.81 -18.72 1.46
C VAL A 111 -0.67 -17.91 2.05
N THR A 112 0.49 -18.55 2.19
CA THR A 112 1.72 -17.90 2.69
C THR A 112 2.47 -17.11 1.60
N LEU A 113 2.18 -17.36 0.33
CA LEU A 113 2.85 -16.72 -0.79
C LEU A 113 2.41 -15.25 -0.94
N PRO A 114 3.32 -14.37 -1.37
CA PRO A 114 2.97 -13.00 -1.68
C PRO A 114 2.00 -12.95 -2.87
N CYS A 115 1.06 -12.04 -2.81
CA CYS A 115 0.09 -11.78 -3.86
C CYS A 115 0.28 -10.37 -4.44
N THR A 116 -0.25 -10.14 -5.61
CA THR A 116 -0.28 -8.83 -6.25
C THR A 116 -1.72 -8.45 -6.55
N LEU A 117 -2.12 -7.25 -6.17
CA LEU A 117 -3.38 -6.66 -6.61
C LEU A 117 -3.17 -6.04 -7.98
N TRP A 118 -4.02 -6.44 -8.93
CA TRP A 118 -4.08 -5.89 -10.27
C TRP A 118 -5.29 -4.97 -10.38
N PHE A 119 -5.05 -3.72 -10.78
CA PHE A 119 -6.10 -2.73 -10.93
C PHE A 119 -6.28 -2.39 -12.41
N PHE A 120 -7.50 -2.51 -12.89
CA PHE A 120 -7.90 -2.17 -14.25
C PHE A 120 -8.80 -0.94 -14.27
N ASP A 121 -8.61 -0.07 -15.26
CA ASP A 121 -9.45 1.10 -15.49
C ASP A 121 -9.62 1.32 -17.00
N LYS A 122 -10.80 1.02 -17.56
CA LYS A 122 -11.10 1.23 -18.98
C LYS A 122 -11.24 2.70 -19.36
N ALA A 123 -11.41 3.59 -18.38
CA ALA A 123 -11.47 5.04 -18.59
C ALA A 123 -10.12 5.74 -18.39
N LYS A 124 -9.04 4.97 -18.25
CA LYS A 124 -7.68 5.50 -18.07
C LYS A 124 -7.29 6.37 -19.27
N SER A 125 -6.85 7.60 -19.00
CA SER A 125 -6.55 8.62 -20.01
C SER A 125 -5.06 8.80 -20.31
N ASP A 126 -4.18 8.30 -19.44
CA ASP A 126 -2.72 8.33 -19.62
C ASP A 126 -2.16 6.89 -19.77
N ASP A 127 -0.93 6.75 -20.21
CA ASP A 127 -0.26 5.46 -20.46
C ASP A 127 0.57 4.95 -19.27
N ARG A 128 0.62 5.71 -18.17
CA ARG A 128 1.42 5.35 -16.99
C ARG A 128 0.75 4.25 -16.18
N ILE A 129 1.56 3.35 -15.64
CA ILE A 129 1.13 2.32 -14.70
C ILE A 129 1.79 2.61 -13.36
N LEU A 130 0.98 2.66 -12.29
CA LEU A 130 1.47 2.84 -10.94
C LEU A 130 1.90 1.49 -10.34
N PHE A 131 3.17 1.38 -9.91
CA PHE A 131 3.66 0.23 -9.17
C PHE A 131 3.87 0.63 -7.70
N ILE A 132 3.26 -0.12 -6.78
CA ILE A 132 3.41 0.08 -5.34
C ILE A 132 3.98 -1.21 -4.74
N ASP A 133 5.13 -1.10 -4.08
CA ASP A 133 5.71 -2.19 -3.30
C ASP A 133 5.34 -2.02 -1.81
N ALA A 134 4.36 -2.81 -1.36
CA ALA A 134 3.92 -2.81 0.03
C ALA A 134 4.43 -4.03 0.82
N ARG A 135 5.40 -4.80 0.29
CA ARG A 135 5.88 -6.04 0.93
C ARG A 135 6.38 -5.86 2.36
N ASN A 136 6.86 -4.67 2.70
CA ASN A 136 7.38 -4.33 4.02
C ASN A 136 6.43 -3.42 4.83
N ILE A 137 5.20 -3.23 4.38
CA ILE A 137 4.18 -2.44 5.05
C ILE A 137 3.16 -3.40 5.64
N PHE A 138 3.16 -3.63 6.93
CA PHE A 138 2.21 -4.52 7.61
C PHE A 138 2.26 -4.36 9.13
N THR A 139 1.19 -4.78 9.79
CA THR A 139 1.16 -5.09 11.21
C THR A 139 1.27 -6.61 11.37
N GLN A 140 2.24 -7.07 12.18
CA GLN A 140 2.36 -8.49 12.51
C GLN A 140 1.33 -8.82 13.59
N ILE A 141 0.35 -9.67 13.28
CA ILE A 141 -0.70 -10.07 14.23
C ILE A 141 -0.23 -11.24 15.08
N ASP A 142 0.31 -12.25 14.41
CA ASP A 142 0.93 -13.40 15.05
C ASP A 142 2.08 -13.95 14.16
N ARG A 143 2.60 -15.11 14.51
CA ARG A 143 3.74 -15.72 13.82
C ARG A 143 3.50 -15.98 12.32
N ALA A 144 2.24 -16.20 11.93
CA ALA A 144 1.86 -16.63 10.59
C ALA A 144 0.98 -15.60 9.84
N HIS A 145 0.48 -14.55 10.52
CA HIS A 145 -0.49 -13.64 9.95
C HIS A 145 -0.05 -12.18 10.01
N ARG A 146 -0.30 -11.48 8.92
CA ARG A 146 -0.06 -10.05 8.73
C ARG A 146 -1.31 -9.37 8.23
N GLU A 147 -1.47 -8.11 8.57
CA GLU A 147 -2.57 -7.29 8.05
C GLU A 147 -2.13 -5.86 7.75
N PHE A 148 -2.92 -5.16 6.97
CA PHE A 148 -2.83 -3.72 6.86
C PHE A 148 -3.67 -3.07 7.96
N SER A 149 -3.04 -2.18 8.74
CA SER A 149 -3.81 -1.25 9.57
C SER A 149 -4.56 -0.25 8.68
N GLU A 150 -5.54 0.44 9.25
CA GLU A 150 -6.25 1.52 8.57
C GLU A 150 -5.27 2.60 8.06
N GLU A 151 -4.24 2.90 8.83
CA GLU A 151 -3.18 3.83 8.46
C GLU A 151 -2.39 3.36 7.23
N HIS A 152 -2.04 2.07 7.15
CA HIS A 152 -1.38 1.49 5.97
C HIS A 152 -2.27 1.63 4.73
N ILE A 153 -3.56 1.34 4.86
CA ILE A 153 -4.52 1.45 3.76
C ILE A 153 -4.63 2.90 3.27
N GLN A 154 -4.74 3.86 4.19
CA GLN A 154 -4.81 5.29 3.86
C GLN A 154 -3.54 5.78 3.15
N ASN A 155 -2.35 5.36 3.62
CA ASN A 155 -1.08 5.71 3.01
C ASN A 155 -0.93 5.14 1.60
N ILE A 156 -1.34 3.90 1.38
CA ILE A 156 -1.36 3.28 0.05
C ILE A 156 -2.37 3.98 -0.87
N ALA A 157 -3.57 4.24 -0.37
CA ALA A 157 -4.63 4.90 -1.13
C ALA A 157 -4.23 6.31 -1.57
N VAL A 158 -3.55 7.09 -0.71
CA VAL A 158 -3.13 8.45 -1.05
C VAL A 158 -2.11 8.48 -2.18
N ILE A 159 -1.26 7.46 -2.32
CA ILE A 159 -0.33 7.34 -3.46
C ILE A 159 -1.12 7.23 -4.77
N SER A 160 -2.19 6.43 -4.79
CA SER A 160 -3.10 6.32 -5.94
C SER A 160 -3.80 7.66 -6.24
N HIS A 161 -4.22 8.41 -5.22
CA HIS A 161 -4.78 9.74 -5.38
C HIS A 161 -3.77 10.73 -5.97
N LEU A 162 -2.53 10.72 -5.50
CA LEU A 162 -1.45 11.55 -6.05
C LEU A 162 -1.15 11.21 -7.51
N HIS A 163 -1.14 9.93 -7.86
CA HIS A 163 -1.00 9.48 -9.25
C HIS A 163 -2.09 10.05 -10.16
N LYS A 164 -3.30 10.22 -9.64
CA LYS A 164 -4.44 10.86 -10.34
C LYS A 164 -4.44 12.40 -10.26
N GLY A 165 -3.41 13.02 -9.70
CA GLY A 165 -3.33 14.47 -9.52
C GLY A 165 -4.22 15.02 -8.40
N GLN A 166 -4.82 14.18 -7.57
CA GLN A 166 -5.70 14.58 -6.45
C GLN A 166 -4.87 14.93 -5.21
N ARG A 167 -4.14 16.03 -5.28
CA ARG A 167 -3.22 16.49 -4.21
C ARG A 167 -3.93 16.86 -2.90
N ASP A 168 -5.19 17.23 -2.96
CA ASP A 168 -6.00 17.60 -1.79
C ASP A 168 -6.12 16.44 -0.77
N LYS A 169 -6.18 15.21 -1.24
CA LYS A 169 -6.22 14.01 -0.38
C LYS A 169 -4.94 13.85 0.45
N PHE A 170 -3.80 14.06 -0.20
CA PHE A 170 -2.50 14.05 0.48
C PHE A 170 -2.39 15.14 1.53
N ILE A 171 -2.77 16.38 1.19
CA ILE A 171 -2.73 17.51 2.10
C ILE A 171 -3.61 17.26 3.34
N ARG A 172 -4.80 16.70 3.17
CA ARG A 172 -5.69 16.32 4.29
C ARG A 172 -5.09 15.21 5.16
N LEU A 173 -4.46 14.21 4.55
CA LEU A 173 -3.82 13.13 5.32
C LEU A 173 -2.67 13.65 6.18
N ILE A 174 -1.83 14.53 5.65
CA ILE A 174 -0.75 15.17 6.42
C ILE A 174 -1.31 16.03 7.57
N ASP A 175 -2.37 16.80 7.34
CA ASP A 175 -3.05 17.57 8.40
C ASP A 175 -3.57 16.66 9.51
N HIS A 176 -4.17 15.52 9.14
CA HIS A 176 -4.61 14.51 10.09
C HIS A 176 -3.46 13.97 10.95
N TYR A 177 -2.31 13.64 10.37
CA TYR A 177 -1.16 13.15 11.11
C TYR A 177 -0.57 14.18 12.06
N PHE A 178 -0.52 15.45 11.67
CA PHE A 178 -0.10 16.51 12.57
C PHE A 178 -1.06 16.63 13.76
N ALA A 179 -2.38 16.58 13.50
CA ALA A 179 -3.38 16.64 14.57
C ALA A 179 -3.27 15.45 15.53
N ALA A 180 -3.22 14.23 15.00
CA ALA A 180 -3.10 13.02 15.81
C ALA A 180 -1.78 12.96 16.61
N GLY A 181 -0.68 13.40 16.01
CA GLY A 181 0.62 13.49 16.70
C GLY A 181 0.59 14.49 17.85
N MET A 182 0.04 15.67 17.64
CA MET A 182 -0.09 16.69 18.69
C MET A 182 -1.02 16.25 19.81
N GLU A 183 -2.16 15.63 19.49
CA GLU A 183 -3.10 15.09 20.48
C GLU A 183 -2.41 14.09 21.40
N ARG A 184 -1.65 13.13 20.84
CA ARG A 184 -0.89 12.14 21.63
C ARG A 184 0.18 12.78 22.52
N LEU A 185 0.87 13.82 22.03
CA LEU A 185 1.86 14.54 22.85
C LEU A 185 1.20 15.25 24.03
N ILE A 186 0.06 15.90 23.79
CA ILE A 186 -0.69 16.62 24.84
C ILE A 186 -1.24 15.63 25.88
N GLU A 187 -1.84 14.53 25.47
CA GLU A 187 -2.37 13.47 26.35
C GLU A 187 -1.29 12.85 27.25
N ASN A 188 -0.05 12.80 26.78
CA ASN A 188 1.06 12.23 27.55
C ASN A 188 1.86 13.27 28.33
N ASN A 189 1.60 14.57 28.15
CA ASN A 189 2.41 15.64 28.75
C ASN A 189 2.45 15.55 30.30
N GLU A 190 1.33 15.26 30.94
CA GLU A 190 1.26 15.11 32.41
C GLU A 190 1.86 13.80 32.93
N LYS A 191 2.08 12.81 32.06
CA LYS A 191 2.57 11.47 32.40
C LYS A 191 4.07 11.32 32.31
N ILE A 192 4.74 12.13 31.48
CA ILE A 192 6.14 11.92 31.13
C ILE A 192 7.08 12.13 32.34
N GLU A 193 6.90 13.21 33.11
CA GLU A 193 7.74 13.47 34.27
C GLU A 193 7.61 12.41 35.37
N PRO A 194 6.38 11.98 35.80
CA PRO A 194 6.24 10.91 36.77
C PRO A 194 6.81 9.57 36.30
N VAL A 195 6.67 9.22 35.02
CA VAL A 195 7.24 7.98 34.47
C VAL A 195 8.76 8.04 34.44
N CYS A 196 9.34 9.16 34.01
CA CYS A 196 10.79 9.33 34.01
C CYS A 196 11.37 9.33 35.43
N ALA A 197 10.70 9.90 36.43
CA ALA A 197 11.11 9.83 37.82
C ALA A 197 11.16 8.37 38.33
N GLN A 198 10.12 7.56 38.02
CA GLN A 198 10.11 6.14 38.38
C GLN A 198 11.22 5.36 37.67
N LEU A 199 11.53 5.68 36.40
CA LEU A 199 12.65 5.06 35.69
C LEU A 199 13.98 5.38 36.33
N LEU A 200 14.23 6.63 36.73
CA LEU A 200 15.46 7.06 37.41
C LEU A 200 15.66 6.34 38.74
N ASP A 201 14.59 5.99 39.46
CA ASP A 201 14.65 5.26 40.71
C ASP A 201 15.05 3.79 40.54
N VAL A 202 14.73 3.18 39.39
CA VAL A 202 15.01 1.75 39.14
C VAL A 202 16.23 1.50 38.26
N LEU A 203 16.72 2.51 37.54
CA LEU A 203 17.91 2.40 36.71
C LEU A 203 19.18 2.50 37.56
N ASP A 204 20.05 1.50 37.47
CA ASP A 204 21.34 1.49 38.15
C ASP A 204 22.49 2.07 37.30
N ASP A 205 22.39 1.98 35.97
CA ASP A 205 23.44 2.38 35.05
C ASP A 205 23.38 3.90 34.73
N ALA A 206 24.57 4.50 34.56
CA ALA A 206 24.69 5.91 34.26
C ALA A 206 24.20 6.30 32.87
N ASN A 207 24.26 5.38 31.87
CA ASN A 207 23.85 5.65 30.51
C ASN A 207 22.32 5.71 30.40
N GLY A 208 21.63 4.81 31.09
CA GLY A 208 20.18 4.81 31.19
C GLY A 208 19.66 6.09 31.86
N LYS A 209 20.28 6.49 33.02
CA LYS A 209 19.93 7.75 33.67
C LYS A 209 20.12 8.96 32.75
N HIS A 210 21.25 9.01 32.05
CA HIS A 210 21.51 10.09 31.08
C HIS A 210 20.49 10.12 29.95
N ALA A 211 20.07 8.95 29.43
CA ALA A 211 19.04 8.88 28.38
C ALA A 211 17.68 9.39 28.85
N VAL A 212 17.30 9.14 30.12
CA VAL A 212 16.07 9.70 30.72
C VAL A 212 16.17 11.23 30.84
N ASP A 213 17.31 11.76 31.31
CA ASP A 213 17.52 13.20 31.42
C ASP A 213 17.49 13.91 30.06
N GLU A 214 18.11 13.34 29.03
CA GLU A 214 18.04 13.85 27.65
C GLU A 214 16.57 13.84 27.13
N LEU A 215 15.80 12.77 27.41
CA LEU A 215 14.40 12.68 27.02
C LEU A 215 13.57 13.79 27.69
N LEU A 216 13.74 14.02 28.99
CA LEU A 216 13.07 15.08 29.73
C LEU A 216 13.45 16.47 29.22
N GLN A 217 14.73 16.69 28.94
CA GLN A 217 15.19 17.96 28.38
C GLN A 217 14.56 18.22 27.01
N HIS A 218 14.52 17.20 26.16
CA HIS A 218 13.89 17.31 24.85
C HIS A 218 12.38 17.54 24.96
N TRP A 219 11.70 16.89 25.92
CA TRP A 219 10.26 17.07 26.13
C TRP A 219 9.86 18.51 26.44
N ARG A 220 10.73 19.30 27.07
CA ARG A 220 10.49 20.73 27.33
C ARG A 220 10.33 21.57 26.06
N GLU A 221 10.82 21.09 24.92
CA GLU A 221 10.61 21.74 23.63
C GLU A 221 9.16 21.59 23.10
N LEU A 222 8.33 20.76 23.76
CA LEU A 222 6.92 20.56 23.38
C LEU A 222 6.13 21.88 23.37
N GLU A 223 6.36 22.79 24.29
CA GLU A 223 5.70 24.10 24.34
C GLU A 223 5.95 24.92 23.06
N LYS A 224 7.20 24.89 22.57
CA LYS A 224 7.54 25.54 21.30
C LYS A 224 6.84 24.88 20.13
N LEU A 225 6.79 23.54 20.12
CA LEU A 225 6.10 22.79 19.07
C LEU A 225 4.59 23.11 19.07
N GLN A 226 3.96 23.19 20.25
CA GLN A 226 2.56 23.60 20.40
C GLN A 226 2.32 24.99 19.81
N THR A 227 3.24 25.94 20.04
CA THR A 227 3.15 27.27 19.47
C THR A 227 3.22 27.25 17.94
N HIS A 228 4.15 26.50 17.35
CA HIS A 228 4.23 26.31 15.89
C HIS A 228 2.96 25.65 15.33
N TYR A 229 2.43 24.64 16.03
CA TYR A 229 1.20 23.97 15.62
C TYR A 229 -0.02 24.91 15.68
N ALA A 230 -0.14 25.72 16.73
CA ALA A 230 -1.23 26.69 16.83
C ALA A 230 -1.18 27.73 15.69
N GLN A 231 0.02 28.20 15.32
CA GLN A 231 0.20 29.07 14.17
C GLN A 231 -0.17 28.38 12.86
N TYR A 232 0.32 27.15 12.66
CA TYR A 232 -0.05 26.32 11.52
C TYR A 232 -1.56 26.16 11.36
N ARG A 233 -2.29 25.86 12.45
CA ARG A 233 -3.76 25.68 12.41
C ARG A 233 -4.47 26.94 11.91
N LYS A 234 -4.05 28.12 12.37
CA LYS A 234 -4.61 29.40 11.91
C LYS A 234 -4.39 29.61 10.41
N GLU A 235 -3.16 29.41 9.94
CA GLU A 235 -2.80 29.62 8.54
C GLU A 235 -3.44 28.59 7.60
N TYR A 236 -3.47 27.30 8.02
CA TYR A 236 -4.05 26.22 7.23
C TYR A 236 -5.54 26.38 6.99
N VAL A 237 -6.30 26.83 7.99
CA VAL A 237 -7.75 27.05 7.88
C VAL A 237 -8.06 28.20 6.92
N ILE A 238 -7.27 29.27 6.94
CA ILE A 238 -7.47 30.45 6.08
C ILE A 238 -7.02 30.17 4.64
N ALA A 239 -6.05 29.27 4.44
CA ALA A 239 -5.52 28.96 3.13
C ALA A 239 -6.57 28.29 2.23
N ALA A 240 -7.01 28.97 1.19
CA ALA A 240 -7.95 28.43 0.19
C ALA A 240 -7.25 27.50 -0.82
N GLU A 241 -6.01 27.82 -1.21
CA GLU A 241 -5.26 27.13 -2.25
C GLU A 241 -4.45 25.95 -1.69
N ILE A 242 -4.40 24.84 -2.44
CA ILE A 242 -3.65 23.63 -2.08
C ILE A 242 -2.16 23.93 -1.89
N ASP A 243 -1.57 24.75 -2.75
CA ASP A 243 -0.14 25.08 -2.65
C ASP A 243 0.18 25.90 -1.40
N LYS A 244 -0.73 26.78 -0.99
CA LYS A 244 -0.59 27.53 0.25
C LYS A 244 -0.72 26.64 1.47
N LYS A 245 -1.68 25.70 1.49
CA LYS A 245 -1.78 24.65 2.54
C LYS A 245 -0.52 23.79 2.61
N ASN A 246 0.02 23.38 1.46
CA ASN A 246 1.27 22.61 1.41
C ASN A 246 2.46 23.42 1.97
N GLN A 247 2.50 24.73 1.70
CA GLN A 247 3.55 25.59 2.25
C GLN A 247 3.48 25.68 3.79
N THR A 248 2.28 25.88 4.36
CA THR A 248 2.13 25.89 5.84
C THR A 248 2.49 24.55 6.46
N GLN A 249 2.18 23.43 5.81
CA GLN A 249 2.59 22.10 6.26
C GLN A 249 4.12 21.93 6.26
N ARG A 250 4.81 22.42 5.22
CA ARG A 250 6.29 22.39 5.17
C ARG A 250 6.92 23.21 6.27
N GLN A 251 6.32 24.34 6.61
CA GLN A 251 6.79 25.19 7.72
C GLN A 251 6.64 24.46 9.07
N LEU A 252 5.49 23.83 9.34
CA LEU A 252 5.33 23.05 10.57
C LEU A 252 6.30 21.86 10.63
N ARG A 253 6.52 21.15 9.51
CA ARG A 253 7.44 20.03 9.44
C ARG A 253 8.85 20.36 9.88
N SER A 254 9.33 21.58 9.65
CA SER A 254 10.66 22.01 10.08
C SER A 254 10.85 22.00 11.60
N ALA A 255 9.76 22.07 12.37
CA ALA A 255 9.78 21.94 13.84
C ALA A 255 9.29 20.54 14.29
N PHE A 256 8.28 19.99 13.61
CA PHE A 256 7.61 18.73 13.95
C PHE A 256 8.53 17.52 13.73
N ASP A 257 9.11 17.39 12.53
CA ASP A 257 9.95 16.25 12.18
C ASP A 257 11.18 16.11 13.10
N PRO A 258 11.97 17.17 13.40
CA PRO A 258 13.08 17.07 14.33
C PRO A 258 12.66 16.71 15.76
N PHE A 259 11.53 17.22 16.24
CA PHE A 259 11.00 16.88 17.56
C PHE A 259 10.70 15.38 17.67
N PHE A 260 9.96 14.83 16.74
CA PHE A 260 9.63 13.40 16.73
C PHE A 260 10.87 12.50 16.48
N ALA A 261 11.82 12.94 15.66
CA ALA A 261 13.06 12.21 15.43
C ALA A 261 13.88 12.09 16.72
N ALA A 262 14.04 13.19 17.49
CA ALA A 262 14.75 13.18 18.74
C ALA A 262 14.02 12.37 19.83
N LEU A 263 12.69 12.47 19.89
CA LEU A 263 11.86 11.66 20.79
C LEU A 263 12.03 10.16 20.49
N HIS A 264 11.96 9.76 19.23
CA HIS A 264 12.15 8.36 18.81
C HIS A 264 13.55 7.85 19.17
N GLU A 265 14.58 8.62 18.92
CA GLU A 265 15.96 8.23 19.24
C GLU A 265 16.19 8.11 20.76
N GLY A 266 15.59 9.01 21.55
CA GLY A 266 15.63 8.94 23.02
C GLY A 266 14.96 7.67 23.54
N LEU A 267 13.74 7.38 23.07
CA LEU A 267 13.01 6.15 23.45
C LEU A 267 13.75 4.88 23.05
N LYS A 268 14.37 4.84 21.88
CA LYS A 268 15.17 3.70 21.40
C LYS A 268 16.43 3.45 22.24
N ARG A 269 17.00 4.48 22.87
CA ARG A 269 18.12 4.31 23.82
C ARG A 269 17.67 3.69 25.14
N LEU A 270 16.45 3.99 25.58
CA LEU A 270 15.86 3.38 26.78
C LEU A 270 15.41 1.94 26.58
N ASP A 271 15.16 1.51 25.36
CA ASP A 271 14.76 0.12 25.01
C ASP A 271 15.95 -0.85 24.92
N LYS A 272 17.17 -0.37 25.04
CA LYS A 272 18.41 -1.18 25.03
C LYS A 272 18.92 -1.45 26.44
#